data_beebacec01ec2afe6bbf6c2907720241
#
_entry.id   beebacec01ec2afe6bbf6c2907720241
#
_cell.length_a   1.000
_cell.length_b   1.000
_cell.length_c   1.000
_cell.angle_alpha   90.00
_cell.angle_beta   90.00
_cell.angle_gamma   90.00
#
_symmetry.space_group_name_H-M   'P 1'
#
loop_
_entity.id
_entity.type
_entity.pdbx_description
1 polymer ?
#
loop_
_entity_poly.entity_id
_entity_poly.type
_entity_poly.pdbx_seq_one_letter_code
_entity_poly.pdbx_strand_id
1 'polypeptide(L)'
;MPARFTEDDAESNECLIEHQPSEKKSESKQWSFLIASFAILAVIGIMELIMLAVIFEQSRPPNHPKLLGELNHLVPNFPTQQVLFRTDASATIQDEDEESRTKVRENWLSYMPRGNGFIEVNNTEKYILPGPISYKGKDTYAVAVFHQLHCLYAVMDMFNNLTTPGSATNMNATHNIGMNISADEKGHIQHCFRYLRQSILCCGDTTLEGGIPGSHSNGTDGTGAVHVCKDLEAIREWAEERRLSDTKHP
;
A
#
# COMPACT_ATOMS: atom_id res chain seq x y z
N MET A 1 -16.17 103.56 85.51
CA MET A 1 -16.73 102.57 86.43
C MET A 1 -17.02 101.31 85.64
N PRO A 2 -16.85 100.24 86.22
CA PRO A 2 -16.16 99.09 85.78
C PRO A 2 -17.06 97.86 85.52
N ALA A 3 -16.39 96.88 85.17
CA ALA A 3 -16.74 95.43 85.34
C ALA A 3 -17.53 94.80 84.13
N ARG A 4 -17.31 93.66 83.75
CA ARG A 4 -16.63 92.46 84.24
C ARG A 4 -16.71 91.35 83.25
N PHE A 5 -15.66 90.61 83.17
CA PHE A 5 -15.47 89.27 82.59
C PHE A 5 -16.65 88.36 82.52
N THR A 6 -16.66 87.47 81.52
CA THR A 6 -16.64 86.05 81.78
C THR A 6 -16.14 85.28 80.56
N GLU A 7 -15.30 84.28 80.87
CA GLU A 7 -14.71 83.21 80.09
C GLU A 7 -15.67 82.20 79.49
N ASP A 8 -15.05 81.41 78.67
CA ASP A 8 -15.47 80.01 78.24
C ASP A 8 -16.38 79.98 77.02
N ASP A 9 -16.05 79.26 75.97
CA ASP A 9 -15.65 77.89 75.85
C ASP A 9 -14.95 77.65 74.46
N ALA A 10 -13.83 77.00 74.55
CA ALA A 10 -13.18 76.43 73.37
C ALA A 10 -13.83 75.14 72.98
N GLU A 11 -14.56 75.14 71.87
CA GLU A 11 -15.07 73.94 71.25
C GLU A 11 -14.14 73.46 70.16
N SER A 12 -13.47 72.37 70.44
CA SER A 12 -12.54 71.69 69.57
C SER A 12 -13.28 71.06 68.39
N ASN A 13 -13.10 71.59 67.20
CA ASN A 13 -13.49 70.92 65.97
C ASN A 13 -12.49 69.76 65.65
N GLU A 14 -12.86 68.56 66.13
CA GLU A 14 -12.22 67.34 65.66
C GLU A 14 -12.65 67.07 64.21
N CYS A 15 -11.69 67.23 63.27
CA CYS A 15 -11.86 66.85 61.87
C CYS A 15 -11.89 65.33 61.82
N LEU A 16 -13.05 64.74 61.66
CA LEU A 16 -13.20 63.30 61.28
C LEU A 16 -12.67 63.05 59.92
N ILE A 17 -11.41 62.58 59.82
CA ILE A 17 -10.82 62.01 58.60
C ILE A 17 -11.52 60.65 58.43
N GLU A 18 -12.51 60.60 57.55
CA GLU A 18 -13.15 59.36 57.09
C GLU A 18 -12.15 58.58 56.27
N HIS A 19 -11.58 57.49 56.81
CA HIS A 19 -10.72 56.57 56.09
C HIS A 19 -11.57 55.80 55.05
N GLN A 20 -11.50 56.23 53.77
CA GLN A 20 -11.97 55.44 52.68
C GLN A 20 -11.12 54.14 52.61
N PRO A 21 -11.74 52.95 52.64
CA PRO A 21 -10.99 51.70 52.46
C PRO A 21 -10.47 51.62 51.05
N SER A 22 -9.17 51.40 50.94
CA SER A 22 -8.40 51.42 49.71
C SER A 22 -8.98 50.45 48.67
N GLU A 23 -9.40 50.92 47.52
CA GLU A 23 -9.80 50.17 46.30
C GLU A 23 -8.68 49.23 45.73
N LYS A 24 -7.44 49.37 46.22
CA LYS A 24 -6.31 48.57 45.77
C LYS A 24 -6.45 47.03 45.93
N LYS A 25 -7.39 46.55 46.77
CA LYS A 25 -7.58 45.11 47.02
C LYS A 25 -8.49 44.46 45.97
N SER A 26 -9.27 45.21 45.20
CA SER A 26 -10.14 44.73 44.13
C SER A 26 -9.36 44.52 42.82
N GLU A 27 -8.48 45.47 42.49
CA GLU A 27 -7.64 45.36 41.26
C GLU A 27 -6.68 44.16 41.27
N SER A 28 -6.07 43.87 42.43
CA SER A 28 -5.14 42.73 42.52
C SER A 28 -5.81 41.38 42.29
N LYS A 29 -7.10 41.24 42.71
CA LYS A 29 -7.87 40.02 42.45
C LYS A 29 -8.28 39.91 40.97
N GLN A 30 -8.64 41.00 40.31
CA GLN A 30 -8.94 41.00 38.87
C GLN A 30 -7.72 40.62 38.02
N TRP A 31 -6.56 41.18 38.33
CA TRP A 31 -5.32 40.80 37.65
C TRP A 31 -4.95 39.34 37.88
N SER A 32 -5.14 38.80 39.06
CA SER A 32 -4.91 37.38 39.35
C SER A 32 -5.87 36.47 38.58
N PHE A 33 -7.15 36.84 38.43
CA PHE A 33 -8.11 36.11 37.59
C PHE A 33 -7.74 36.17 36.13
N LEU A 34 -7.31 37.31 35.59
CA LEU A 34 -6.86 37.45 34.20
C LEU A 34 -5.64 36.56 33.95
N ILE A 35 -4.64 36.60 34.80
CA ILE A 35 -3.41 35.77 34.66
C ILE A 35 -3.78 34.28 34.72
N ALA A 36 -4.67 33.87 35.63
CA ALA A 36 -5.12 32.48 35.71
C ALA A 36 -5.90 32.05 34.47
N SER A 37 -6.76 32.92 33.92
CA SER A 37 -7.47 32.64 32.66
C SER A 37 -6.53 32.52 31.47
N PHE A 38 -5.55 33.40 31.34
CA PHE A 38 -4.52 33.30 30.28
C PHE A 38 -3.68 32.03 30.43
N ALA A 39 -3.33 31.65 31.67
CA ALA A 39 -2.60 30.41 31.93
C ALA A 39 -3.40 29.16 31.50
N ILE A 40 -4.71 29.15 31.83
CA ILE A 40 -5.62 28.05 31.42
C ILE A 40 -5.75 28.00 29.91
N LEU A 41 -5.94 29.13 29.23
CA LEU A 41 -6.03 29.18 27.77
C LEU A 41 -4.72 28.73 27.10
N ALA A 42 -3.57 29.11 27.65
CA ALA A 42 -2.27 28.67 27.17
C ALA A 42 -2.08 27.15 27.32
N VAL A 43 -2.51 26.57 28.44
CA VAL A 43 -2.49 25.11 28.64
C VAL A 43 -3.40 24.39 27.65
N ILE A 44 -4.62 24.90 27.42
CA ILE A 44 -5.55 24.33 26.44
C ILE A 44 -4.93 24.41 25.04
N GLY A 45 -4.37 25.55 24.64
CA GLY A 45 -3.71 25.70 23.34
C GLY A 45 -2.52 24.76 23.13
N ILE A 46 -1.71 24.55 24.18
CA ILE A 46 -0.63 23.56 24.15
C ILE A 46 -1.17 22.14 24.01
N MET A 47 -2.22 21.78 24.73
CA MET A 47 -2.87 20.47 24.61
C MET A 47 -3.44 20.24 23.21
N GLU A 48 -4.05 21.25 22.60
CA GLU A 48 -4.54 21.16 21.20
C GLU A 48 -3.39 20.96 20.21
N LEU A 49 -2.29 21.70 20.37
CA LEU A 49 -1.10 21.54 19.52
C LEU A 49 -0.48 20.15 19.68
N ILE A 50 -0.41 19.61 20.88
CA ILE A 50 0.09 18.26 21.14
C ILE A 50 -0.86 17.24 20.48
N MET A 51 -2.17 17.41 20.63
CA MET A 51 -3.16 16.53 20.01
C MET A 51 -3.07 16.55 18.48
N LEU A 52 -2.93 17.73 17.88
CA LEU A 52 -2.71 17.89 16.44
C LEU A 52 -1.41 17.22 15.99
N ALA A 53 -0.33 17.36 16.73
CA ALA A 53 0.95 16.71 16.45
C ALA A 53 0.83 15.17 16.50
N VAL A 54 0.12 14.64 17.51
CA VAL A 54 -0.14 13.19 17.64
C VAL A 54 -1.00 12.69 16.48
N ILE A 55 -2.09 13.41 16.13
CA ILE A 55 -2.94 13.06 14.99
C ILE A 55 -2.15 13.10 13.69
N PHE A 56 -1.30 14.12 13.50
CA PHE A 56 -0.44 14.24 12.32
C PHE A 56 0.57 13.09 12.23
N GLU A 57 1.20 12.70 13.34
CA GLU A 57 2.13 11.57 13.39
C GLU A 57 1.43 10.23 13.12
N GLN A 58 0.21 10.03 13.68
CA GLN A 58 -0.61 8.84 13.39
C GLN A 58 -1.14 8.82 11.95
N SER A 59 -1.30 9.98 11.31
CA SER A 59 -1.75 10.11 9.92
C SER A 59 -0.61 9.93 8.92
N ARG A 60 0.66 9.93 9.39
CA ARG A 60 1.79 9.58 8.52
C ARG A 60 1.63 8.12 8.10
N PRO A 61 1.66 7.83 6.79
CA PRO A 61 1.69 6.45 6.36
C PRO A 61 2.90 5.77 7.02
N PRO A 62 2.74 4.57 7.58
CA PRO A 62 3.86 3.85 8.16
C PRO A 62 4.98 3.76 7.11
N ASN A 63 6.21 4.04 7.52
CA ASN A 63 7.43 3.95 6.68
C ASN A 63 7.75 2.50 6.25
N HIS A 64 6.77 1.60 6.42
CA HIS A 64 6.90 0.22 5.97
C HIS A 64 6.59 0.14 4.47
N PRO A 65 7.37 -0.60 3.71
CA PRO A 65 7.08 -0.88 2.31
C PRO A 65 5.65 -1.39 2.19
N LYS A 66 4.88 -0.84 1.25
CA LYS A 66 3.52 -1.35 1.02
C LYS A 66 3.61 -2.74 0.43
N LEU A 67 2.73 -3.62 0.91
CA LEU A 67 2.59 -4.96 0.36
C LEU A 67 2.52 -4.91 -1.18
N LEU A 68 3.34 -5.70 -1.83
CA LEU A 68 3.48 -5.77 -3.31
C LEU A 68 3.84 -4.43 -3.97
N GLY A 69 4.33 -3.45 -3.19
CA GLY A 69 4.86 -2.19 -3.69
C GLY A 69 6.35 -2.30 -4.00
N GLU A 70 6.83 -1.44 -4.91
CA GLU A 70 8.24 -1.31 -5.24
C GLU A 70 8.98 -0.63 -4.08
N LEU A 71 10.13 -1.22 -3.70
CA LEU A 71 10.87 -0.88 -2.47
C LEU A 71 11.49 0.54 -2.51
N ASN A 72 11.97 0.97 -3.66
CA ASN A 72 12.67 2.24 -3.83
C ASN A 72 11.74 3.41 -4.18
N HIS A 73 10.41 3.18 -4.23
CA HIS A 73 9.40 4.15 -4.64
C HIS A 73 9.57 4.69 -6.08
N LEU A 74 10.22 3.91 -6.95
CA LEU A 74 10.34 4.20 -8.39
C LEU A 74 9.01 3.99 -9.11
N VAL A 75 8.21 3.06 -8.62
CA VAL A 75 6.83 2.84 -9.07
C VAL A 75 5.88 3.49 -8.08
N PRO A 76 4.94 4.34 -8.54
CA PRO A 76 4.02 5.03 -7.64
C PRO A 76 3.08 4.04 -6.94
N ASN A 77 2.56 4.46 -5.79
CA ASN A 77 1.50 3.71 -5.12
C ASN A 77 0.18 3.90 -5.87
N PHE A 78 -0.45 2.80 -6.23
CA PHE A 78 -1.77 2.78 -6.85
C PHE A 78 -2.88 2.64 -5.81
N PRO A 79 -4.08 3.17 -6.08
CA PRO A 79 -5.23 2.98 -5.19
C PRO A 79 -5.67 1.52 -5.19
N THR A 80 -6.17 1.06 -4.05
CA THR A 80 -6.78 -0.27 -3.93
C THR A 80 -8.25 -0.22 -4.32
N GLN A 81 -8.77 -1.33 -4.84
CA GLN A 81 -10.18 -1.50 -5.18
C GLN A 81 -10.68 -2.87 -4.72
N GLN A 82 -11.98 -2.99 -4.49
CA GLN A 82 -12.61 -4.28 -4.22
C GLN A 82 -13.01 -4.91 -5.55
N VAL A 83 -12.56 -6.14 -5.80
CA VAL A 83 -12.85 -6.87 -7.03
C VAL A 83 -13.54 -8.18 -6.68
N LEU A 84 -14.74 -8.38 -7.21
CA LEU A 84 -15.41 -9.67 -7.13
C LEU A 84 -14.85 -10.59 -8.21
N PHE A 85 -14.23 -11.69 -7.82
CA PHE A 85 -13.77 -12.71 -8.76
C PHE A 85 -14.97 -13.39 -9.43
N ARG A 86 -14.95 -13.39 -10.76
CA ARG A 86 -15.98 -14.01 -11.60
C ARG A 86 -15.34 -14.94 -12.61
N THR A 87 -16.07 -15.97 -13.00
CA THR A 87 -15.64 -16.84 -14.11
C THR A 87 -15.57 -16.02 -15.39
N ASP A 88 -14.36 -15.97 -15.97
CA ASP A 88 -14.13 -15.37 -17.28
C ASP A 88 -13.79 -16.47 -18.27
N ALA A 89 -14.77 -16.90 -19.03
CA ALA A 89 -14.60 -17.97 -20.03
C ALA A 89 -13.63 -17.58 -21.15
N SER A 90 -13.53 -16.28 -21.46
CA SER A 90 -12.62 -15.78 -22.50
C SER A 90 -11.14 -15.82 -22.11
N ALA A 91 -10.83 -16.13 -20.84
CA ALA A 91 -9.46 -16.28 -20.36
C ALA A 91 -8.83 -17.63 -20.66
N THR A 92 -9.60 -18.63 -21.08
CA THR A 92 -9.14 -19.99 -21.40
C THR A 92 -9.82 -20.51 -22.67
N ILE A 93 -9.14 -21.38 -23.39
CA ILE A 93 -9.65 -21.97 -24.63
C ILE A 93 -10.90 -22.79 -24.31
N GLN A 94 -12.01 -22.47 -24.94
CA GLN A 94 -13.29 -23.22 -24.82
C GLN A 94 -13.39 -24.26 -25.92
N ASP A 95 -13.17 -23.84 -27.15
CA ASP A 95 -13.18 -24.68 -28.36
C ASP A 95 -11.76 -24.81 -28.92
N GLU A 96 -11.45 -25.92 -29.59
CA GLU A 96 -10.08 -26.21 -30.07
C GLU A 96 -9.81 -25.58 -31.44
N ASP A 97 -10.57 -24.56 -31.81
CA ASP A 97 -10.39 -23.83 -33.06
C ASP A 97 -9.45 -22.61 -32.91
N GLU A 98 -8.96 -22.11 -34.03
CA GLU A 98 -8.03 -20.98 -34.08
C GLU A 98 -8.71 -19.66 -33.68
N GLU A 99 -10.02 -19.53 -33.88
CA GLU A 99 -10.78 -18.35 -33.46
C GLU A 99 -10.83 -18.25 -31.93
N SER A 100 -11.09 -19.36 -31.24
CA SER A 100 -11.07 -19.43 -29.77
C SER A 100 -9.69 -19.10 -29.20
N ARG A 101 -8.61 -19.62 -29.82
CA ARG A 101 -7.22 -19.32 -29.44
C ARG A 101 -6.91 -17.84 -29.61
N THR A 102 -7.32 -17.25 -30.71
CA THR A 102 -7.12 -15.82 -30.99
C THR A 102 -7.85 -14.94 -29.97
N LYS A 103 -9.10 -15.24 -29.65
CA LYS A 103 -9.87 -14.51 -28.63
C LYS A 103 -9.23 -14.58 -27.25
N VAL A 104 -8.75 -15.75 -26.85
CA VAL A 104 -8.03 -15.91 -25.56
C VAL A 104 -6.76 -15.08 -25.56
N ARG A 105 -5.96 -15.13 -26.62
CA ARG A 105 -4.74 -14.34 -26.75
C ARG A 105 -5.03 -12.84 -26.68
N GLU A 106 -6.02 -12.34 -27.37
CA GLU A 106 -6.42 -10.94 -27.35
C GLU A 106 -6.90 -10.52 -25.94
N ASN A 107 -7.66 -11.37 -25.27
CA ASN A 107 -8.07 -11.14 -23.89
C ASN A 107 -6.86 -10.98 -22.94
N TRP A 108 -5.86 -11.86 -23.03
CA TRP A 108 -4.64 -11.74 -22.21
C TRP A 108 -3.81 -10.51 -22.56
N LEU A 109 -3.67 -10.21 -23.85
CA LEU A 109 -2.95 -9.03 -24.33
C LEU A 109 -3.62 -7.72 -23.89
N SER A 110 -4.92 -7.71 -23.64
CA SER A 110 -5.63 -6.52 -23.16
C SER A 110 -5.18 -6.05 -21.79
N TYR A 111 -4.58 -6.93 -20.97
CA TYR A 111 -4.00 -6.61 -19.67
C TYR A 111 -2.52 -6.19 -19.75
N MET A 112 -1.89 -6.40 -20.88
CA MET A 112 -0.49 -6.03 -21.08
C MET A 112 -0.37 -4.60 -21.57
N PRO A 113 0.49 -3.76 -20.95
CA PRO A 113 0.74 -2.43 -21.46
C PRO A 113 1.60 -2.48 -22.72
N ARG A 114 1.62 -1.39 -23.48
CA ARG A 114 2.62 -1.22 -24.54
C ARG A 114 4.02 -1.29 -23.92
N GLY A 115 4.94 -2.01 -24.57
CA GLY A 115 6.28 -2.29 -24.03
C GLY A 115 6.31 -3.46 -23.04
N ASN A 116 5.21 -4.23 -22.90
CA ASN A 116 5.14 -5.46 -22.12
C ASN A 116 5.52 -5.30 -20.63
N GLY A 117 5.33 -4.11 -20.07
CA GLY A 117 5.66 -3.85 -18.66
C GLY A 117 7.15 -3.61 -18.38
N PHE A 118 7.99 -3.45 -19.40
CA PHE A 118 9.37 -3.01 -19.21
C PHE A 118 9.44 -1.49 -19.09
N ILE A 119 10.19 -1.02 -18.08
CA ILE A 119 10.42 0.40 -17.84
C ILE A 119 11.92 0.70 -17.79
N GLU A 120 12.32 1.90 -18.19
CA GLU A 120 13.68 2.41 -18.05
C GLU A 120 13.87 3.00 -16.64
N VAL A 121 15.00 2.67 -16.00
CA VAL A 121 15.40 3.27 -14.72
C VAL A 121 16.79 3.87 -14.89
N ASN A 122 16.92 5.15 -14.58
CA ASN A 122 18.19 5.87 -14.62
C ASN A 122 18.88 5.85 -13.26
N ASN A 123 20.23 5.90 -13.25
CA ASN A 123 21.04 5.92 -12.03
C ASN A 123 20.74 4.73 -11.10
N THR A 124 20.70 3.55 -11.66
CA THR A 124 20.31 2.30 -10.99
C THR A 124 21.18 1.98 -9.78
N GLU A 125 22.41 2.48 -9.75
CA GLU A 125 23.36 2.35 -8.64
C GLU A 125 22.89 3.00 -7.32
N LYS A 126 21.86 3.85 -7.35
CA LYS A 126 21.29 4.53 -6.18
C LYS A 126 20.21 3.72 -5.48
N TYR A 127 19.80 2.62 -6.06
CA TYR A 127 18.61 1.87 -5.63
C TYR A 127 18.95 0.43 -5.27
N ILE A 128 18.11 -0.17 -4.44
CA ILE A 128 18.18 -1.59 -4.12
C ILE A 128 17.46 -2.35 -5.25
N LEU A 129 18.20 -2.60 -6.34
CA LEU A 129 17.69 -3.28 -7.52
C LEU A 129 18.64 -4.41 -7.92
N PRO A 130 18.14 -5.47 -8.57
CA PRO A 130 19.00 -6.44 -9.25
C PRO A 130 19.73 -5.78 -10.44
N GLY A 131 20.66 -6.47 -11.06
CA GLY A 131 21.30 -5.99 -12.30
C GLY A 131 20.26 -5.71 -13.39
N PRO A 132 20.40 -4.63 -14.16
CA PRO A 132 19.42 -4.26 -15.19
C PRO A 132 19.44 -5.23 -16.38
N ILE A 133 18.32 -5.27 -17.10
CA ILE A 133 18.24 -5.82 -18.44
C ILE A 133 18.71 -4.73 -19.40
N SER A 134 19.80 -4.95 -20.14
CA SER A 134 20.27 -3.97 -21.12
C SER A 134 19.46 -4.08 -22.41
N TYR A 135 18.70 -3.04 -22.73
CA TYR A 135 17.94 -2.97 -23.98
C TYR A 135 18.22 -1.66 -24.71
N LYS A 136 18.80 -1.75 -25.91
CA LYS A 136 19.17 -0.59 -26.74
C LYS A 136 20.03 0.44 -25.99
N GLY A 137 20.95 -0.02 -25.14
CA GLY A 137 21.83 0.83 -24.33
C GLY A 137 21.15 1.50 -23.14
N LYS A 138 19.98 1.03 -22.73
CA LYS A 138 19.22 1.52 -21.57
C LYS A 138 19.11 0.44 -20.52
N ASP A 139 19.14 0.84 -19.26
CA ASP A 139 18.87 -0.03 -18.13
C ASP A 139 17.37 -0.17 -17.96
N THR A 140 16.85 -1.38 -18.15
CA THR A 140 15.42 -1.67 -18.10
C THR A 140 15.11 -2.74 -17.07
N TYR A 141 13.88 -2.67 -16.55
CA TYR A 141 13.35 -3.60 -15.55
C TYR A 141 11.93 -4.00 -15.93
N ALA A 142 11.57 -5.25 -15.66
CA ALA A 142 10.20 -5.71 -15.80
C ALA A 142 9.40 -5.39 -14.50
N VAL A 143 8.19 -4.92 -14.65
CA VAL A 143 7.24 -4.81 -13.52
C VAL A 143 6.63 -6.18 -13.29
N ALA A 144 6.80 -6.73 -12.08
CA ALA A 144 6.53 -8.13 -11.73
C ALA A 144 5.14 -8.64 -12.15
N VAL A 145 4.09 -7.86 -11.95
CA VAL A 145 2.73 -8.29 -12.32
C VAL A 145 2.60 -8.65 -13.82
N PHE A 146 3.27 -7.92 -14.70
CA PHE A 146 3.22 -8.20 -16.15
C PHE A 146 4.07 -9.41 -16.51
N HIS A 147 5.20 -9.61 -15.83
CA HIS A 147 6.02 -10.82 -15.99
C HIS A 147 5.27 -12.07 -15.49
N GLN A 148 4.62 -11.99 -14.33
CA GLN A 148 3.79 -13.06 -13.78
C GLN A 148 2.64 -13.44 -14.73
N LEU A 149 1.95 -12.45 -15.32
CA LEU A 149 0.91 -12.68 -16.33
C LEU A 149 1.47 -13.34 -17.58
N HIS A 150 2.63 -12.89 -18.07
CA HIS A 150 3.32 -13.48 -19.22
C HIS A 150 3.67 -14.95 -18.95
N CYS A 151 4.27 -15.25 -17.81
CA CYS A 151 4.65 -16.61 -17.42
C CYS A 151 3.42 -17.53 -17.32
N LEU A 152 2.35 -17.06 -16.67
CA LEU A 152 1.11 -17.85 -16.57
C LEU A 152 0.49 -18.11 -17.94
N TYR A 153 0.48 -17.11 -18.84
CA TYR A 153 0.02 -17.28 -20.21
C TYR A 153 0.87 -18.31 -20.98
N ALA A 154 2.19 -18.23 -20.88
CA ALA A 154 3.10 -19.16 -21.58
C ALA A 154 2.88 -20.62 -21.14
N VAL A 155 2.68 -20.87 -19.83
CA VAL A 155 2.35 -22.21 -19.30
C VAL A 155 1.00 -22.69 -19.81
N MET A 156 -0.02 -21.81 -19.81
CA MET A 156 -1.35 -22.15 -20.34
C MET A 156 -1.31 -22.46 -21.84
N ASP A 157 -0.59 -21.66 -22.64
CA ASP A 157 -0.49 -21.86 -24.08
C ASP A 157 0.22 -23.17 -24.41
N MET A 158 1.34 -23.46 -23.69
CA MET A 158 2.04 -24.74 -23.85
C MET A 158 1.15 -25.91 -23.46
N PHE A 159 0.42 -25.83 -22.34
CA PHE A 159 -0.54 -26.86 -21.93
C PHE A 159 -1.61 -27.11 -23.02
N ASN A 160 -2.18 -26.05 -23.57
CA ASN A 160 -3.19 -26.17 -24.64
C ASN A 160 -2.60 -26.83 -25.90
N ASN A 161 -1.37 -26.48 -26.27
CA ASN A 161 -0.68 -27.09 -27.43
C ASN A 161 -0.38 -28.57 -27.22
N LEU A 162 -0.06 -29.01 -26.02
CA LEU A 162 0.18 -30.41 -25.68
C LEU A 162 -1.09 -31.25 -25.60
N THR A 163 -2.24 -30.64 -25.28
CA THR A 163 -3.51 -31.33 -25.06
C THR A 163 -4.46 -31.27 -26.25
N THR A 164 -4.13 -30.48 -27.31
CA THR A 164 -4.94 -30.40 -28.53
C THR A 164 -4.51 -31.47 -29.53
N PRO A 165 -5.42 -32.39 -29.95
CA PRO A 165 -5.12 -33.38 -30.96
C PRO A 165 -4.71 -32.72 -32.29
N GLY A 166 -3.58 -33.13 -32.86
CA GLY A 166 -3.09 -32.62 -34.16
C GLY A 166 -2.34 -31.29 -34.11
N SER A 167 -2.14 -30.68 -32.96
CA SER A 167 -1.29 -29.49 -32.77
C SER A 167 0.19 -29.89 -32.73
N ALA A 168 0.68 -30.52 -33.80
CA ALA A 168 2.09 -30.79 -33.97
C ALA A 168 2.81 -29.49 -34.37
N THR A 169 3.21 -28.68 -33.40
CA THR A 169 4.28 -27.71 -33.61
C THR A 169 5.54 -28.48 -33.98
N ASN A 170 6.20 -28.09 -35.07
CA ASN A 170 7.41 -28.63 -35.69
C ASN A 170 8.58 -28.86 -34.73
N MET A 171 8.43 -29.69 -33.74
CA MET A 171 9.55 -30.37 -33.10
C MET A 171 9.57 -31.77 -33.69
N ASN A 172 10.73 -32.22 -34.19
CA ASN A 172 11.02 -33.56 -34.69
C ASN A 172 10.63 -34.65 -33.68
N ALA A 173 9.35 -34.72 -33.33
CA ALA A 173 8.81 -35.64 -32.35
C ALA A 173 8.19 -36.83 -33.05
N THR A 174 8.97 -37.89 -33.16
CA THR A 174 8.52 -39.26 -33.42
C THR A 174 7.52 -39.80 -32.35
N HIS A 175 7.03 -38.93 -31.46
CA HIS A 175 6.03 -39.28 -30.48
C HIS A 175 4.95 -38.19 -30.44
N ASN A 176 3.76 -38.52 -30.98
CA ASN A 176 2.51 -37.86 -30.66
C ASN A 176 2.19 -38.16 -29.17
N ILE A 177 2.77 -37.40 -28.25
CA ILE A 177 2.35 -37.39 -26.85
C ILE A 177 1.19 -36.38 -26.75
N GLY A 178 0.06 -36.69 -27.39
CA GLY A 178 -1.18 -36.09 -27.01
C GLY A 178 -1.49 -36.60 -25.60
N MET A 179 -1.31 -35.78 -24.57
CA MET A 179 -1.78 -36.16 -23.23
C MET A 179 -3.30 -36.34 -23.31
N ASN A 180 -3.73 -37.60 -23.17
CA ASN A 180 -5.15 -37.90 -23.12
C ASN A 180 -5.68 -37.58 -21.71
N ILE A 181 -6.08 -36.32 -21.54
CA ILE A 181 -6.70 -35.83 -20.28
C ILE A 181 -8.22 -35.91 -20.42
N SER A 182 -8.88 -36.27 -19.35
CA SER A 182 -10.35 -36.27 -19.30
C SER A 182 -10.93 -34.84 -19.38
N ALA A 183 -12.19 -34.72 -19.78
CA ALA A 183 -12.88 -33.44 -19.82
C ALA A 183 -12.89 -32.74 -18.43
N ASP A 184 -13.04 -33.52 -17.37
CA ASP A 184 -13.07 -33.02 -15.99
C ASP A 184 -11.71 -32.46 -15.60
N GLU A 185 -10.59 -33.14 -15.90
CA GLU A 185 -9.23 -32.66 -15.65
C GLU A 185 -8.94 -31.40 -16.46
N LYS A 186 -9.34 -31.35 -17.74
CA LYS A 186 -9.21 -30.16 -18.57
C LYS A 186 -9.99 -28.98 -17.97
N GLY A 187 -11.23 -29.21 -17.54
CA GLY A 187 -12.08 -28.22 -16.87
C GLY A 187 -11.45 -27.69 -15.57
N HIS A 188 -10.86 -28.57 -14.76
CA HIS A 188 -10.16 -28.21 -13.54
C HIS A 188 -8.94 -27.31 -13.83
N ILE A 189 -8.11 -27.70 -14.78
CA ILE A 189 -6.91 -26.94 -15.15
C ILE A 189 -7.29 -25.55 -15.70
N GLN A 190 -8.31 -25.46 -16.54
CA GLN A 190 -8.82 -24.18 -17.04
C GLN A 190 -9.35 -23.29 -15.89
N HIS A 191 -10.03 -23.88 -14.90
CA HIS A 191 -10.43 -23.17 -13.69
C HIS A 191 -9.20 -22.62 -12.94
N CYS A 192 -8.15 -23.41 -12.77
CA CYS A 192 -6.91 -22.97 -12.10
C CYS A 192 -6.26 -21.78 -12.82
N PHE A 193 -6.14 -21.83 -14.16
CA PHE A 193 -5.59 -20.69 -14.92
C PHE A 193 -6.41 -19.43 -14.73
N ARG A 194 -7.75 -19.51 -14.79
CA ARG A 194 -8.62 -18.35 -14.57
C ARG A 194 -8.47 -17.78 -13.16
N TYR A 195 -8.41 -18.66 -12.15
CA TYR A 195 -8.26 -18.26 -10.76
C TYR A 195 -6.91 -17.58 -10.50
N LEU A 196 -5.80 -18.19 -10.93
CA LEU A 196 -4.45 -17.64 -10.77
C LEU A 196 -4.28 -16.30 -11.50
N ARG A 197 -4.83 -16.17 -12.71
CA ARG A 197 -4.84 -14.89 -13.43
C ARG A 197 -5.53 -13.78 -12.63
N GLN A 198 -6.73 -14.05 -12.08
CA GLN A 198 -7.45 -13.07 -11.27
C GLN A 198 -6.66 -12.71 -10.00
N SER A 199 -6.00 -13.69 -9.39
CA SER A 199 -5.16 -13.47 -8.21
C SER A 199 -3.97 -12.56 -8.53
N ILE A 200 -3.26 -12.79 -9.62
CA ILE A 200 -2.15 -11.95 -10.08
C ILE A 200 -2.63 -10.52 -10.35
N LEU A 201 -3.73 -10.35 -11.10
CA LEU A 201 -4.31 -9.03 -11.39
C LEU A 201 -4.76 -8.30 -10.12
N CYS A 202 -5.31 -9.02 -9.14
CA CYS A 202 -5.75 -8.46 -7.87
C CYS A 202 -4.56 -8.04 -6.98
N CYS A 203 -3.51 -8.85 -6.94
CA CYS A 203 -2.30 -8.57 -6.16
C CYS A 203 -1.52 -7.38 -6.71
N GLY A 204 -1.37 -7.30 -8.05
CA GLY A 204 -0.73 -6.17 -8.73
C GLY A 204 0.67 -5.87 -8.22
N ASP A 205 1.54 -6.89 -8.16
CA ASP A 205 2.91 -6.75 -7.70
C ASP A 205 3.70 -5.77 -8.59
N THR A 206 4.18 -4.68 -8.01
CA THR A 206 4.89 -3.62 -8.72
C THR A 206 6.41 -3.67 -8.54
N THR A 207 6.94 -4.74 -7.94
CA THR A 207 8.39 -4.96 -7.81
C THR A 207 9.08 -4.88 -9.18
N LEU A 208 10.26 -4.31 -9.21
CA LEU A 208 11.10 -4.23 -10.41
C LEU A 208 12.06 -5.40 -10.46
N GLU A 209 11.93 -6.21 -11.50
CA GLU A 209 12.75 -7.38 -11.78
C GLU A 209 13.78 -7.06 -12.86
N GLY A 210 15.04 -7.35 -12.56
CA GLY A 210 16.16 -7.11 -13.46
C GLY A 210 16.57 -8.34 -14.27
N GLY A 211 17.76 -8.29 -14.86
CA GLY A 211 18.33 -9.39 -15.64
C GLY A 211 18.69 -10.59 -14.79
N ILE A 212 18.69 -11.76 -15.43
CA ILE A 212 19.08 -13.03 -14.77
C ILE A 212 20.54 -12.95 -14.34
N PRO A 213 20.88 -13.14 -13.06
CA PRO A 213 22.26 -13.06 -12.58
C PRO A 213 23.19 -14.03 -13.32
N GLY A 214 24.30 -13.53 -13.83
CA GLY A 214 25.29 -14.32 -14.56
C GLY A 214 24.86 -14.77 -15.97
N SER A 215 23.74 -14.30 -16.47
CA SER A 215 23.25 -14.58 -17.83
C SER A 215 23.41 -13.35 -18.74
N HIS A 216 23.62 -13.60 -20.04
CA HIS A 216 23.54 -12.59 -21.09
C HIS A 216 22.14 -12.52 -21.75
N SER A 217 21.14 -13.16 -21.13
CA SER A 217 19.76 -13.15 -21.60
C SER A 217 19.16 -11.75 -21.45
N ASN A 218 18.36 -11.33 -22.44
CA ASN A 218 17.58 -10.09 -22.38
C ASN A 218 16.24 -10.27 -21.65
N GLY A 219 16.18 -11.18 -20.69
CA GLY A 219 14.97 -11.49 -19.92
C GLY A 219 15.21 -11.44 -18.41
N THR A 220 14.17 -11.69 -17.67
CA THR A 220 14.19 -11.86 -16.22
C THR A 220 13.54 -13.18 -15.83
N ASP A 221 13.97 -13.76 -14.70
CA ASP A 221 13.33 -14.88 -14.01
C ASP A 221 12.88 -14.47 -12.59
N GLY A 222 12.92 -13.16 -12.28
CA GLY A 222 12.59 -12.61 -10.97
C GLY A 222 13.71 -12.73 -9.93
N THR A 223 14.79 -13.45 -10.24
CA THR A 223 15.88 -13.69 -9.28
C THR A 223 16.58 -12.39 -8.89
N GLY A 224 16.79 -12.20 -7.58
CA GLY A 224 17.49 -11.03 -7.02
C GLY A 224 16.60 -9.80 -6.79
N ALA A 225 15.35 -9.80 -7.24
CA ALA A 225 14.38 -8.76 -6.91
C ALA A 225 13.87 -8.93 -5.47
N VAL A 226 13.67 -7.80 -4.77
CA VAL A 226 13.14 -7.81 -3.40
C VAL A 226 11.65 -7.49 -3.43
N HIS A 227 10.83 -8.46 -3.10
CA HIS A 227 9.38 -8.34 -3.03
C HIS A 227 8.92 -8.07 -1.60
N VAL A 228 7.91 -7.22 -1.43
CA VAL A 228 7.25 -6.98 -0.14
C VAL A 228 6.06 -7.92 -0.03
N CYS A 229 6.24 -9.02 0.67
CA CYS A 229 5.25 -10.08 0.78
C CYS A 229 4.58 -10.10 2.17
N LYS A 230 3.42 -10.74 2.26
CA LYS A 230 2.89 -11.17 3.56
C LYS A 230 3.76 -12.30 4.12
N ASP A 231 3.86 -12.35 5.43
CA ASP A 231 4.47 -13.49 6.11
C ASP A 231 3.60 -14.75 5.90
N LEU A 232 4.07 -15.61 5.02
CA LEU A 232 3.36 -16.85 4.68
C LEU A 232 3.31 -17.82 5.87
N GLU A 233 4.35 -17.82 6.70
CA GLU A 233 4.39 -18.71 7.87
C GLU A 233 3.32 -18.32 8.89
N ALA A 234 3.17 -17.02 9.18
CA ALA A 234 2.11 -16.52 10.04
C ALA A 234 0.70 -16.84 9.48
N ILE A 235 0.52 -16.77 8.15
CA ILE A 235 -0.75 -17.18 7.51
C ILE A 235 -0.99 -18.67 7.67
N ARG A 236 0.04 -19.49 7.49
CA ARG A 236 -0.02 -20.96 7.63
C ARG A 236 -0.38 -21.35 9.05
N GLU A 237 0.29 -20.81 10.06
CA GLU A 237 0.03 -21.08 11.48
C GLU A 237 -1.42 -20.70 11.84
N TRP A 238 -1.87 -19.52 11.43
CA TRP A 238 -3.25 -19.09 11.66
C TRP A 238 -4.27 -20.05 11.04
N ALA A 239 -4.00 -20.57 9.83
CA ALA A 239 -4.88 -21.53 9.15
C ALA A 239 -4.83 -22.91 9.83
N GLU A 240 -3.65 -23.36 10.27
CA GLU A 240 -3.49 -24.63 10.98
C GLU A 240 -4.24 -24.68 12.31
N GLU A 241 -4.26 -23.56 13.05
CA GLU A 241 -5.07 -23.46 14.28
C GLU A 241 -6.57 -23.68 14.04
N ARG A 242 -7.04 -23.42 12.80
CA ARG A 242 -8.46 -23.47 12.41
C ARG A 242 -8.76 -24.58 11.42
N ARG A 243 -7.82 -25.52 11.26
CA ARG A 243 -7.95 -26.61 10.31
C ARG A 243 -9.14 -27.53 10.61
N LEU A 244 -9.76 -28.02 9.60
CA LEU A 244 -10.84 -29.03 9.69
C LEU A 244 -10.32 -30.46 9.61
N SER A 245 -9.08 -30.66 9.12
CA SER A 245 -8.45 -31.96 8.92
C SER A 245 -6.93 -31.82 9.06
N ASP A 246 -6.27 -32.92 9.44
CA ASP A 246 -4.82 -32.99 9.50
C ASP A 246 -4.20 -33.45 8.17
N THR A 247 -5.00 -33.77 7.15
CA THR A 247 -4.53 -34.16 5.83
C THR A 247 -3.98 -32.97 5.06
N LYS A 248 -2.84 -33.16 4.39
CA LYS A 248 -2.25 -32.20 3.46
C LYS A 248 -2.36 -32.74 2.06
N HIS A 249 -2.79 -31.90 1.14
CA HIS A 249 -2.79 -32.16 -0.30
C HIS A 249 -1.95 -31.08 -0.98
N PRO A 250 -1.16 -31.41 -2.04
CA PRO A 250 -0.46 -30.42 -2.85
C PRO A 250 -1.42 -29.54 -3.65
#